data_038130c66ea362960a40eff92b786b98
#
_entry.id   038130c66ea362960a40eff92b786b98
#
_cell.length_a   1.000
_cell.length_b   1.000
_cell.length_c   1.000
_cell.angle_alpha   90.00
_cell.angle_beta   90.00
_cell.angle_gamma   90.00
#
_symmetry.space_group_name_H-M   'P 1'
#
loop_
_entity.id
_entity.type
_entity.pdbx_description
1 polymer ?
#
loop_
_entity_poly.entity_id
_entity_poly.type
_entity_poly.pdbx_seq_one_letter_code
_entity_poly.pdbx_strand_id
1 'polypeptide(L)'
;MKKALFIDRDGTLVIEPPVDYQLDSFHKLEFYPKVFRNLGFIRSKLDFEFVMVTNQDGLGTSSFPEDAFWPVHNLVLKTLEGEGITFDDILIDRSFPEDHVSTRKPGTGMMGKYLTGDYDLANSFVIGDRATDVELARNMGCKAILLQENMDILKEKN
;
A
#
# COMPACT_ATOMS: atom_id res chain seq x y z
N MET A 1 13.41 -18.44 3.21
CA MET A 1 12.90 -17.46 2.22
C MET A 1 12.38 -16.22 2.95
N LYS A 2 12.46 -15.08 2.28
CA LYS A 2 11.93 -13.84 2.84
C LYS A 2 10.41 -13.80 2.77
N LYS A 3 9.80 -13.11 3.71
CA LYS A 3 8.36 -12.83 3.71
C LYS A 3 8.16 -11.35 3.55
N ALA A 4 7.07 -10.95 2.90
CA ALA A 4 6.76 -9.55 2.65
C ALA A 4 5.32 -9.20 3.03
N LEU A 5 5.15 -7.96 3.48
CA LEU A 5 3.84 -7.33 3.58
C LEU A 5 3.74 -6.34 2.42
N PHE A 6 2.79 -6.58 1.54
CA PHE A 6 2.48 -5.68 0.44
C PHE A 6 1.33 -4.80 0.90
N ILE A 7 1.61 -3.52 1.09
CA ILE A 7 0.72 -2.61 1.82
C ILE A 7 0.26 -1.51 0.88
N ASP A 8 -1.07 -1.40 0.73
CA ASP A 8 -1.68 -0.27 0.02
C ASP A 8 -1.46 1.02 0.81
N ARG A 9 -1.51 2.18 0.13
CA ARG A 9 -1.34 3.46 0.78
C ARG A 9 -2.68 4.07 1.19
N ASP A 10 -3.51 4.42 0.21
CA ASP A 10 -4.77 5.13 0.47
C ASP A 10 -5.83 4.15 0.97
N GLY A 11 -6.43 4.46 2.10
CA GLY A 11 -7.37 3.58 2.79
C GLY A 11 -6.70 2.56 3.73
N THR A 12 -5.38 2.57 3.84
CA THR A 12 -4.62 1.59 4.64
C THR A 12 -3.59 2.27 5.54
N LEU A 13 -2.67 3.04 4.96
CA LEU A 13 -1.70 3.84 5.71
C LEU A 13 -2.28 5.21 6.07
N VAL A 14 -3.04 5.77 5.16
CA VAL A 14 -3.71 7.06 5.30
C VAL A 14 -5.18 6.86 4.95
N ILE A 15 -6.03 7.76 5.45
CA ILE A 15 -7.45 7.78 5.08
C ILE A 15 -7.53 8.23 3.61
N GLU A 16 -8.30 7.50 2.81
CA GLU A 16 -8.53 7.91 1.43
C GLU A 16 -9.44 9.13 1.42
N PRO A 17 -9.05 10.21 0.72
CA PRO A 17 -9.91 11.40 0.63
C PRO A 17 -11.26 11.06 0.01
N PRO A 18 -12.39 11.48 0.62
CA PRO A 18 -13.70 10.95 0.26
C PRO A 18 -14.33 11.49 -1.03
N VAL A 19 -13.85 12.64 -1.54
CA VAL A 19 -14.51 13.28 -2.69
C VAL A 19 -13.86 12.86 -4.01
N ASP A 20 -12.56 13.07 -4.15
CA ASP A 20 -11.83 12.80 -5.39
C ASP A 20 -10.83 11.65 -5.26
N TYR A 21 -10.71 11.06 -4.09
CA TYR A 21 -9.83 9.92 -3.81
C TYR A 21 -8.35 10.23 -4.05
N GLN A 22 -7.97 11.52 -4.03
CA GLN A 22 -6.60 11.96 -4.25
C GLN A 22 -6.04 12.66 -3.02
N LEU A 23 -4.91 12.17 -2.52
CA LEU A 23 -4.18 12.85 -1.47
C LEU A 23 -3.20 13.84 -2.12
N ASP A 24 -3.73 15.00 -2.48
CA ASP A 24 -3.06 16.00 -3.30
C ASP A 24 -2.72 17.30 -2.55
N SER A 25 -2.97 17.35 -1.24
CA SER A 25 -2.60 18.50 -0.42
C SER A 25 -2.37 18.05 1.03
N PHE A 26 -1.56 18.83 1.76
CA PHE A 26 -1.31 18.56 3.18
C PHE A 26 -2.59 18.62 4.00
N HIS A 27 -3.52 19.47 3.59
CA HIS A 27 -4.80 19.63 4.27
C HIS A 27 -5.60 18.34 4.34
N LYS A 28 -5.45 17.47 3.34
CA LYS A 28 -6.19 16.21 3.25
C LYS A 28 -5.53 15.06 4.00
N LEU A 29 -4.28 15.24 4.44
CA LEU A 29 -3.52 14.14 5.04
C LEU A 29 -4.07 13.79 6.42
N GLU A 30 -4.48 12.53 6.54
CA GLU A 30 -4.89 11.94 7.81
C GLU A 30 -4.41 10.50 7.83
N PHE A 31 -3.64 10.12 8.84
CA PHE A 31 -3.16 8.75 8.95
C PHE A 31 -4.27 7.81 9.40
N TYR A 32 -4.20 6.58 8.93
CA TYR A 32 -5.16 5.55 9.32
C TYR A 32 -5.06 5.30 10.83
N PRO A 33 -6.21 5.11 11.52
CA PRO A 33 -6.19 4.94 12.98
C PRO A 33 -5.23 3.84 13.42
N LYS A 34 -4.40 4.17 14.40
CA LYS A 34 -3.45 3.24 15.04
C LYS A 34 -2.37 2.68 14.10
N VAL A 35 -2.19 3.27 12.91
CA VAL A 35 -1.20 2.75 11.95
C VAL A 35 0.22 2.76 12.52
N PHE A 36 0.61 3.81 13.25
CA PHE A 36 1.96 3.87 13.82
C PHE A 36 2.19 2.75 14.82
N ARG A 37 1.25 2.55 15.70
CA ARG A 37 1.34 1.50 16.73
C ARG A 37 1.40 0.12 16.08
N ASN A 38 0.49 -0.15 15.17
CA ASN A 38 0.34 -1.49 14.61
C ASN A 38 1.48 -1.87 13.66
N LEU A 39 1.81 -1.00 12.73
CA LEU A 39 2.92 -1.28 11.80
C LEU A 39 4.28 -1.19 12.50
N GLY A 40 4.40 -0.30 13.49
CA GLY A 40 5.61 -0.24 14.29
C GLY A 40 5.86 -1.54 15.06
N PHE A 41 4.81 -2.13 15.63
CA PHE A 41 4.89 -3.43 16.27
C PHE A 41 5.34 -4.51 15.29
N ILE A 42 4.68 -4.59 14.14
CA ILE A 42 5.00 -5.60 13.13
C ILE A 42 6.44 -5.44 12.65
N ARG A 43 6.85 -4.18 12.35
CA ARG A 43 8.20 -3.90 11.85
C ARG A 43 9.28 -4.30 12.86
N SER A 44 9.02 -4.07 14.15
CA SER A 44 10.02 -4.33 15.21
C SER A 44 10.04 -5.77 15.72
N LYS A 45 8.92 -6.49 15.62
CA LYS A 45 8.76 -7.82 16.26
C LYS A 45 8.68 -8.97 15.27
N LEU A 46 8.33 -8.72 14.04
CA LEU A 46 8.15 -9.75 13.02
C LEU A 46 9.11 -9.52 11.87
N ASP A 47 9.47 -10.59 11.20
CA ASP A 47 10.46 -10.55 10.12
C ASP A 47 9.75 -10.50 8.76
N PHE A 48 9.32 -9.30 8.37
CA PHE A 48 8.74 -9.03 7.06
C PHE A 48 9.44 -7.87 6.40
N GLU A 49 9.63 -7.96 5.08
CA GLU A 49 9.92 -6.78 4.29
C GLU A 49 8.62 -6.00 4.08
N PHE A 50 8.72 -4.68 4.08
CA PHE A 50 7.56 -3.81 3.84
C PHE A 50 7.65 -3.26 2.43
N VAL A 51 6.63 -3.51 1.63
CA VAL A 51 6.53 -3.07 0.24
C VAL A 51 5.23 -2.30 0.08
N MET A 52 5.31 -1.02 -0.28
CA MET A 52 4.11 -0.26 -0.61
C MET A 52 3.71 -0.57 -2.05
N VAL A 53 2.44 -0.87 -2.29
CA VAL A 53 1.90 -1.12 -3.63
C VAL A 53 0.64 -0.29 -3.79
N THR A 54 0.70 0.75 -4.61
CA THR A 54 -0.40 1.71 -4.69
C THR A 54 -0.72 2.09 -6.12
N ASN A 55 -2.02 2.18 -6.42
CA ASN A 55 -2.52 2.76 -7.66
C ASN A 55 -2.79 4.24 -7.40
N GLN A 56 -2.16 5.10 -8.21
CA GLN A 56 -2.34 6.56 -8.14
C GLN A 56 -2.82 7.05 -9.51
N ASP A 57 -4.12 6.99 -9.72
CA ASP A 57 -4.75 7.22 -11.02
C ASP A 57 -4.38 8.58 -11.61
N GLY A 58 -3.78 8.54 -12.79
CA GLY A 58 -3.45 9.74 -13.54
C GLY A 58 -2.29 10.56 -13.01
N LEU A 59 -1.49 10.01 -12.10
CA LEU A 59 -0.32 10.72 -11.57
C LEU A 59 0.61 11.12 -12.73
N GLY A 60 0.98 12.39 -12.75
CA GLY A 60 1.80 12.97 -13.81
C GLY A 60 0.99 13.63 -14.91
N THR A 61 -0.34 13.48 -14.90
CA THR A 61 -1.24 14.17 -15.83
C THR A 61 -1.85 15.40 -15.16
N SER A 62 -2.65 16.17 -15.93
CA SER A 62 -3.37 17.30 -15.35
C SER A 62 -4.38 16.90 -14.29
N SER A 63 -4.84 15.64 -14.29
CA SER A 63 -5.75 15.12 -13.28
C SER A 63 -5.08 14.96 -11.92
N PHE A 64 -3.78 14.69 -11.91
CA PHE A 64 -3.01 14.52 -10.68
C PHE A 64 -1.56 14.96 -10.91
N PRO A 65 -1.30 16.29 -10.88
CA PRO A 65 0.06 16.79 -11.13
C PRO A 65 1.08 16.27 -10.12
N GLU A 66 2.31 16.08 -10.57
CA GLU A 66 3.37 15.55 -9.70
C GLU A 66 3.67 16.48 -8.53
N ASP A 67 3.61 17.80 -8.74
CA ASP A 67 3.85 18.76 -7.67
C ASP A 67 2.74 18.80 -6.61
N ALA A 68 1.58 18.21 -6.90
CA ALA A 68 0.52 18.00 -5.89
C ALA A 68 0.70 16.67 -5.15
N PHE A 69 1.29 15.68 -5.78
CA PHE A 69 1.45 14.34 -5.21
C PHE A 69 2.68 14.22 -4.29
N TRP A 70 3.86 14.56 -4.81
CA TRP A 70 5.11 14.21 -4.13
C TRP A 70 5.32 14.88 -2.78
N PRO A 71 4.98 16.17 -2.57
CA PRO A 71 5.18 16.76 -1.26
C PRO A 71 4.42 16.03 -0.14
N VAL A 72 3.17 15.66 -0.40
CA VAL A 72 2.34 14.96 0.59
C VAL A 72 2.82 13.52 0.76
N HIS A 73 3.09 12.84 -0.34
CA HIS A 73 3.60 11.47 -0.32
C HIS A 73 4.92 11.38 0.47
N ASN A 74 5.83 12.31 0.24
CA ASN A 74 7.10 12.36 0.95
C ASN A 74 6.91 12.63 2.44
N LEU A 75 5.92 13.45 2.82
CA LEU A 75 5.62 13.66 4.23
C LEU A 75 5.06 12.40 4.88
N VAL A 76 4.23 11.64 4.17
CA VAL A 76 3.74 10.33 4.65
C VAL A 76 4.92 9.42 4.96
N LEU A 77 5.85 9.27 4.02
CA LEU A 77 7.02 8.41 4.19
C LEU A 77 7.92 8.89 5.33
N LYS A 78 8.17 10.19 5.40
CA LYS A 78 9.02 10.77 6.44
C LYS A 78 8.42 10.58 7.82
N THR A 79 7.11 10.76 7.94
CA THR A 79 6.41 10.59 9.22
C THR A 79 6.47 9.13 9.68
N LEU A 80 6.20 8.19 8.76
CA LEU A 80 6.29 6.77 9.08
C LEU A 80 7.71 6.36 9.45
N GLU A 81 8.71 6.86 8.73
CA GLU A 81 10.12 6.60 9.04
C GLU A 81 10.46 7.09 10.44
N GLY A 82 9.98 8.27 10.83
CA GLY A 82 10.17 8.81 12.17
C GLY A 82 9.55 7.94 13.27
N GLU A 83 8.56 7.13 12.91
CA GLU A 83 7.92 6.15 13.80
C GLU A 83 8.54 4.76 13.69
N GLY A 84 9.68 4.64 13.01
CA GLY A 84 10.37 3.36 12.84
C GLY A 84 9.77 2.47 11.75
N ILE A 85 8.90 3.00 10.91
CA ILE A 85 8.24 2.24 9.84
C ILE A 85 8.85 2.65 8.50
N THR A 86 9.79 1.84 8.02
CA THR A 86 10.48 2.08 6.76
C THR A 86 10.05 1.04 5.72
N PHE A 87 10.02 1.46 4.46
CA PHE A 87 9.65 0.59 3.34
C PHE A 87 10.89 0.13 2.60
N ASP A 88 10.96 -1.16 2.32
CA ASP A 88 12.05 -1.76 1.56
C ASP A 88 11.88 -1.50 0.06
N ASP A 89 10.63 -1.28 -0.38
CA ASP A 89 10.31 -0.95 -1.77
C ASP A 89 8.98 -0.20 -1.84
N ILE A 90 8.83 0.62 -2.88
CA ILE A 90 7.61 1.40 -3.11
C ILE A 90 7.26 1.30 -4.59
N LEU A 91 6.11 0.71 -4.88
CA LEU A 91 5.64 0.44 -6.23
C LEU A 91 4.39 1.27 -6.49
N ILE A 92 4.47 2.16 -7.47
CA ILE A 92 3.40 3.09 -7.80
C ILE A 92 2.98 2.87 -9.25
N ASP A 93 1.70 2.57 -9.47
CA ASP A 93 1.12 2.57 -10.80
C ASP A 93 0.38 3.88 -11.03
N ARG A 94 0.58 4.48 -12.20
CA ARG A 94 0.05 5.80 -12.56
C ARG A 94 -1.11 5.74 -13.54
N SER A 95 -1.49 4.56 -13.98
CA SER A 95 -2.50 4.40 -15.02
C SER A 95 -3.91 4.70 -14.51
N PHE A 96 -4.81 4.91 -15.47
CA PHE A 96 -6.25 4.91 -15.19
C PHE A 96 -6.81 3.50 -15.33
N PRO A 97 -7.97 3.21 -14.71
CA PRO A 97 -8.59 1.88 -14.82
C PRO A 97 -8.83 1.44 -16.27
N GLU A 98 -9.22 2.38 -17.13
CA GLU A 98 -9.51 2.13 -18.55
C GLU A 98 -8.28 1.82 -19.40
N ASP A 99 -7.09 2.05 -18.87
CA ASP A 99 -5.84 1.74 -19.60
C ASP A 99 -5.55 0.23 -19.61
N HIS A 100 -6.14 -0.53 -18.70
CA HIS A 100 -6.03 -1.99 -18.62
C HIS A 100 -4.58 -2.50 -18.63
N VAL A 101 -3.67 -1.82 -17.92
CA VAL A 101 -2.26 -2.22 -17.86
C VAL A 101 -2.02 -3.24 -16.75
N SER A 102 -1.03 -4.12 -16.96
CA SER A 102 -0.73 -5.20 -16.01
C SER A 102 -0.09 -4.69 -14.70
N THR A 103 0.49 -3.49 -14.71
CA THR A 103 1.12 -2.91 -13.53
C THR A 103 0.11 -2.38 -12.51
N ARG A 104 -1.12 -2.18 -12.93
CA ARG A 104 -2.20 -1.73 -12.05
C ARG A 104 -2.79 -2.90 -11.27
N LYS A 105 -2.90 -2.77 -9.93
CA LYS A 105 -3.60 -3.79 -9.12
C LYS A 105 -5.01 -4.01 -9.67
N PRO A 106 -5.49 -5.23 -9.78
CA PRO A 106 -4.93 -6.49 -9.25
C PRO A 106 -3.90 -7.17 -10.13
N GLY A 107 -3.43 -6.54 -11.22
CA GLY A 107 -2.35 -7.08 -12.03
C GLY A 107 -1.05 -7.17 -11.27
N THR A 108 -0.19 -8.11 -11.67
CA THR A 108 1.07 -8.39 -10.99
C THR A 108 2.28 -7.80 -11.72
N GLY A 109 2.05 -6.87 -12.66
CA GLY A 109 3.11 -6.34 -13.53
C GLY A 109 4.24 -5.63 -12.78
N MET A 110 3.97 -5.06 -11.60
CA MET A 110 5.01 -4.45 -10.77
C MET A 110 5.69 -5.44 -9.82
N MET A 111 5.20 -6.69 -9.76
CA MET A 111 5.57 -7.63 -8.72
C MET A 111 6.64 -8.62 -9.15
N GLY A 112 7.26 -8.44 -10.31
CA GLY A 112 8.19 -9.42 -10.89
C GLY A 112 9.30 -9.85 -9.94
N LYS A 113 9.88 -8.91 -9.20
CA LYS A 113 10.94 -9.18 -8.23
C LYS A 113 10.51 -10.18 -7.16
N TYR A 114 9.23 -10.18 -6.81
CA TYR A 114 8.68 -11.00 -5.72
C TYR A 114 8.14 -12.34 -6.20
N LEU A 115 8.05 -12.54 -7.50
CA LEU A 115 7.49 -13.77 -8.10
C LEU A 115 8.57 -14.73 -8.61
N THR A 116 9.83 -14.49 -8.24
CA THR A 116 10.97 -15.28 -8.75
C THR A 116 11.27 -16.54 -7.96
N GLY A 117 10.56 -16.76 -6.83
CA GLY A 117 10.82 -17.92 -5.98
C GLY A 117 11.66 -17.61 -4.74
N ASP A 118 12.16 -16.38 -4.61
CA ASP A 118 12.97 -15.97 -3.46
C ASP A 118 12.13 -15.60 -2.23
N TYR A 119 10.83 -15.45 -2.40
CA TYR A 119 9.91 -15.04 -1.35
C TYR A 119 8.95 -16.15 -0.99
N ASP A 120 8.67 -16.28 0.29
CA ASP A 120 7.66 -17.18 0.83
C ASP A 120 6.29 -16.49 0.72
N LEU A 121 5.72 -16.53 -0.48
CA LEU A 121 4.48 -15.81 -0.76
C LEU A 121 3.29 -16.42 0.00
N ALA A 122 3.30 -17.73 0.22
CA ALA A 122 2.22 -18.40 0.94
C ALA A 122 2.09 -17.90 2.40
N ASN A 123 3.17 -17.37 2.96
CA ASN A 123 3.19 -16.78 4.30
C ASN A 123 3.40 -15.27 4.28
N SER A 124 3.24 -14.66 3.12
CA SER A 124 3.24 -13.21 2.93
C SER A 124 1.80 -12.71 2.81
N PHE A 125 1.61 -11.39 2.97
CA PHE A 125 0.28 -10.79 3.02
C PHE A 125 0.19 -9.58 2.11
N VAL A 126 -0.97 -9.40 1.49
CA VAL A 126 -1.37 -8.12 0.90
C VAL A 126 -2.38 -7.49 1.85
N ILE A 127 -2.14 -6.25 2.24
CA ILE A 127 -2.98 -5.50 3.16
C ILE A 127 -3.56 -4.30 2.42
N GLY A 128 -4.86 -4.21 2.36
CA GLY A 128 -5.54 -3.11 1.67
C GLY A 128 -7.00 -3.01 2.05
N ASP A 129 -7.71 -2.08 1.42
CA ASP A 129 -9.09 -1.76 1.73
C ASP A 129 -10.07 -2.11 0.60
N ARG A 130 -9.58 -2.69 -0.50
CA ARG A 130 -10.40 -2.94 -1.69
C ARG A 130 -10.32 -4.39 -2.13
N ALA A 131 -11.36 -4.81 -2.89
CA ALA A 131 -11.38 -6.13 -3.51
C ALA A 131 -10.17 -6.37 -4.41
N THR A 132 -9.65 -5.33 -5.07
CA THR A 132 -8.46 -5.44 -5.93
C THR A 132 -7.20 -5.82 -5.13
N ASP A 133 -7.13 -5.45 -3.86
CA ASP A 133 -6.02 -5.87 -3.00
C ASP A 133 -6.14 -7.36 -2.67
N VAL A 134 -7.35 -7.85 -2.42
CA VAL A 134 -7.60 -9.28 -2.19
C VAL A 134 -7.28 -10.08 -3.46
N GLU A 135 -7.67 -9.55 -4.62
CA GLU A 135 -7.38 -10.21 -5.90
C GLU A 135 -5.88 -10.22 -6.19
N LEU A 136 -5.15 -9.16 -5.85
CA LEU A 136 -3.69 -9.13 -5.97
C LEU A 136 -3.07 -10.24 -5.13
N ALA A 137 -3.53 -10.40 -3.88
CA ALA A 137 -3.04 -11.46 -3.01
C ALA A 137 -3.25 -12.83 -3.66
N ARG A 138 -4.43 -13.07 -4.20
CA ARG A 138 -4.74 -14.33 -4.89
C ARG A 138 -3.82 -14.54 -6.10
N ASN A 139 -3.63 -13.50 -6.90
CA ASN A 139 -2.80 -13.59 -8.10
C ASN A 139 -1.33 -13.83 -7.78
N MET A 140 -0.87 -13.42 -6.59
CA MET A 140 0.51 -13.63 -6.14
C MET A 140 0.68 -14.92 -5.33
N GLY A 141 -0.40 -15.52 -4.87
CA GLY A 141 -0.32 -16.67 -3.95
C GLY A 141 -0.08 -16.25 -2.50
N CYS A 142 -0.43 -15.02 -2.14
CA CYS A 142 -0.33 -14.48 -0.79
C CYS A 142 -1.66 -14.60 -0.05
N LYS A 143 -1.60 -14.42 1.27
CA LYS A 143 -2.79 -14.20 2.09
C LYS A 143 -3.21 -12.74 1.98
N ALA A 144 -4.46 -12.44 2.28
CA ALA A 144 -4.99 -11.08 2.23
C ALA A 144 -5.52 -10.65 3.60
N ILE A 145 -5.29 -9.39 3.93
CA ILE A 145 -5.94 -8.71 5.05
C ILE A 145 -6.70 -7.54 4.45
N LEU A 146 -8.03 -7.60 4.51
CA LEU A 146 -8.90 -6.55 4.01
C LEU A 146 -9.32 -5.66 5.16
N LEU A 147 -8.88 -4.40 5.13
CA LEU A 147 -9.24 -3.43 6.14
C LEU A 147 -10.59 -2.81 5.81
N GLN A 148 -11.40 -2.61 6.83
CA GLN A 148 -12.61 -1.84 6.75
C GLN A 148 -12.45 -0.60 7.62
N GLU A 149 -13.31 0.38 7.41
CA GLU A 149 -13.27 1.61 8.18
C GLU A 149 -13.18 1.31 9.69
N ASN A 150 -12.23 1.96 10.36
CA ASN A 150 -12.00 1.85 11.80
C ASN A 150 -11.49 0.48 12.28
N MET A 151 -11.11 -0.41 11.38
CA MET A 151 -10.51 -1.67 11.81
C MET A 151 -9.06 -1.46 12.26
N ASP A 152 -8.63 -2.33 13.16
CA ASP A 152 -7.28 -2.37 13.69
C ASP A 152 -6.56 -3.54 13.04
N ILE A 153 -5.45 -3.26 12.36
CA ILE A 153 -4.69 -4.27 11.60
C ILE A 153 -4.27 -5.47 12.46
N LEU A 154 -3.95 -5.22 13.74
CA LEU A 154 -3.52 -6.30 14.64
C LEU A 154 -4.68 -7.17 15.13
N LYS A 155 -5.90 -6.68 14.98
CA LYS A 155 -7.11 -7.43 15.35
C LYS A 155 -7.74 -8.16 14.18
N GLU A 156 -7.27 -7.89 12.97
CA GLU A 156 -7.77 -8.57 11.79
C GLU A 156 -7.35 -10.04 11.84
N LYS A 157 -8.32 -10.91 11.87
CA LYS A 157 -8.08 -12.35 11.87
C LYS A 157 -8.32 -12.89 10.48
N ASN A 158 -7.37 -13.50 10.01
CA ASN A 158 -7.39 -14.16 8.73
C ASN A 158 -8.41 -15.30 8.70
#